data_dcaeb0abe62319c9c6af4b977ab311cb
#
_entry.id   dcaeb0abe62319c9c6af4b977ab311cb
#
_cell.length_a   1.000
_cell.length_b   1.000
_cell.length_c   1.000
_cell.angle_alpha   90.00
_cell.angle_beta   90.00
_cell.angle_gamma   90.00
#
_symmetry.space_group_name_H-M   'P 1'
#
loop_
_entity.id
_entity.type
_entity.pdbx_description
1 polymer ?
#
loop_
_entity_poly.entity_id
_entity_poly.type
_entity_poly.pdbx_seq_one_letter_code
_entity_poly.pdbx_strand_id
1 'polypeptide(L)'
;TKVTQDIPGVVVEAEPDMGGPQFGAPIMLGIYGDTEDSVTYAAKEIENHMRSEINGITNIFSSRAYPAVEWSVEVDNQKAAQLGVSVFNVGALVQMLTSGFKVGEFTPDDSKDAIEIRARFQPQDRTITGINNLKVQTSNGLVPVSSFITLKPQQYKENVSRRNGYFYHEIYASNVPGVLVNDKVEELDNWLSDQDFGGDIKYGFQGQAEETEEVN
;
A
#
# COMPACT_ATOMS: atom_id res chain seq x y z
N THR A 1 21.68 3.91 1.11
CA THR A 1 20.68 4.83 0.51
C THR A 1 20.98 5.24 -0.94
N LYS A 2 22.25 5.19 -1.42
CA LYS A 2 22.57 5.48 -2.82
C LYS A 2 22.20 4.39 -3.84
N VAL A 3 21.96 3.16 -3.39
CA VAL A 3 21.76 1.98 -4.27
C VAL A 3 20.33 1.86 -4.80
N THR A 4 19.38 2.57 -4.23
CA THR A 4 17.94 2.43 -4.53
C THR A 4 17.29 3.65 -5.15
N GLN A 5 18.05 4.75 -5.33
CA GLN A 5 17.52 6.01 -5.90
C GLN A 5 17.10 5.88 -7.38
N ASP A 6 17.61 4.86 -8.07
CA ASP A 6 17.34 4.65 -9.50
C ASP A 6 16.22 3.63 -9.77
N ILE A 7 15.51 3.15 -8.73
CA ILE A 7 14.41 2.20 -8.90
C ILE A 7 13.08 2.95 -8.86
N PRO A 8 12.39 3.12 -10.00
CA PRO A 8 11.11 3.84 -10.03
C PRO A 8 10.07 3.16 -9.13
N GLY A 9 9.34 3.94 -8.32
CA GLY A 9 8.28 3.44 -7.46
C GLY A 9 8.73 2.74 -6.17
N VAL A 10 10.03 2.82 -5.84
CA VAL A 10 10.58 2.28 -4.58
C VAL A 10 11.11 3.42 -3.73
N VAL A 11 10.55 3.56 -2.54
CA VAL A 11 11.08 4.43 -1.47
C VAL A 11 11.74 3.53 -0.44
N VAL A 12 13.04 3.75 -0.19
CA VAL A 12 13.80 3.02 0.84
C VAL A 12 14.26 4.01 1.89
N GLU A 13 13.73 3.85 3.08
CA GLU A 13 14.13 4.58 4.27
C GLU A 13 14.85 3.63 5.21
N ALA A 14 15.95 4.09 5.81
CA ALA A 14 16.68 3.35 6.82
C ALA A 14 16.47 4.04 8.16
N GLU A 15 15.78 3.37 9.05
CA GLU A 15 15.61 3.83 10.43
C GLU A 15 16.62 3.14 11.34
N PRO A 16 17.25 3.87 12.26
CA PRO A 16 18.05 3.23 13.31
C PRO A 16 17.12 2.47 14.27
N ASP A 17 17.45 1.24 14.56
CA ASP A 17 16.79 0.47 15.64
C ASP A 17 17.18 1.10 16.99
N MET A 18 16.26 1.86 17.57
CA MET A 18 16.48 2.58 18.84
C MET A 18 16.20 1.72 20.07
N GLY A 19 16.01 0.40 19.92
CA GLY A 19 16.02 -0.57 21.01
C GLY A 19 15.15 -0.20 22.21
N GLY A 20 13.85 0.03 22.00
CA GLY A 20 12.88 0.33 23.04
C GLY A 20 11.47 -0.12 22.63
N PRO A 21 10.46 0.00 23.52
CA PRO A 21 9.09 -0.15 23.07
C PRO A 21 8.88 0.81 21.89
N GLN A 22 8.44 0.26 20.76
CA GLN A 22 8.13 1.07 19.57
C GLN A 22 6.90 1.93 19.90
N PHE A 23 7.16 3.07 20.51
CA PHE A 23 6.23 4.17 20.44
C PHE A 23 6.26 4.63 18.99
N GLY A 24 5.09 4.81 18.36
CA GLY A 24 4.96 5.24 16.97
C GLY A 24 5.85 6.45 16.62
N ALA A 25 5.85 6.88 15.37
CA ALA A 25 6.62 8.05 14.96
C ALA A 25 6.38 9.24 15.91
N PRO A 26 7.40 10.05 16.20
CA PRO A 26 7.27 11.19 17.13
C PRO A 26 6.17 12.18 16.74
N ILE A 27 5.92 12.33 15.45
CA ILE A 27 4.83 13.13 14.90
C ILE A 27 3.89 12.18 14.16
N MET A 28 2.64 12.11 14.60
CA MET A 28 1.57 11.35 13.95
C MET A 28 0.38 12.28 13.77
N LEU A 29 -0.01 12.50 12.52
CA LEU A 29 -1.14 13.33 12.15
C LEU A 29 -2.23 12.46 11.52
N GLY A 30 -3.38 12.34 12.17
CA GLY A 30 -4.58 11.73 11.62
C GLY A 30 -5.41 12.75 10.85
N ILE A 31 -5.89 12.39 9.66
CA ILE A 31 -6.71 13.22 8.78
C ILE A 31 -7.99 12.47 8.49
N TYR A 32 -9.13 13.11 8.72
CA TYR A 32 -10.47 12.51 8.66
C TYR A 32 -11.38 13.33 7.77
N GLY A 33 -12.32 12.70 7.09
CA GLY A 33 -13.34 13.38 6.30
C GLY A 33 -14.44 12.46 5.79
N ASP A 34 -15.48 13.06 5.24
CA ASP A 34 -16.67 12.34 4.80
C ASP A 34 -16.47 11.62 3.45
N THR A 35 -15.49 12.05 2.65
CA THR A 35 -15.20 11.45 1.34
C THR A 35 -13.74 11.04 1.23
N GLU A 36 -13.48 9.94 0.50
CA GLU A 36 -12.13 9.43 0.23
C GLU A 36 -11.29 10.47 -0.53
N ASP A 37 -11.90 11.12 -1.52
CA ASP A 37 -11.19 12.07 -2.38
C ASP A 37 -10.71 13.31 -1.61
N SER A 38 -11.54 13.86 -0.70
CA SER A 38 -11.18 15.03 0.09
C SER A 38 -10.06 14.70 1.10
N VAL A 39 -10.15 13.56 1.77
CA VAL A 39 -9.10 13.12 2.73
C VAL A 39 -7.80 12.83 2.01
N THR A 40 -7.85 12.16 0.85
CA THR A 40 -6.67 11.87 0.03
C THR A 40 -6.01 13.15 -0.48
N TYR A 41 -6.81 14.13 -0.91
CA TYR A 41 -6.31 15.45 -1.33
C TYR A 41 -5.64 16.19 -0.17
N ALA A 42 -6.32 16.29 0.97
CA ALA A 42 -5.76 16.95 2.16
C ALA A 42 -4.45 16.28 2.60
N ALA A 43 -4.42 14.95 2.70
CA ALA A 43 -3.22 14.22 3.07
C ALA A 43 -2.04 14.47 2.12
N LYS A 44 -2.33 14.57 0.81
CA LYS A 44 -1.30 14.90 -0.20
C LYS A 44 -0.74 16.30 -0.01
N GLU A 45 -1.60 17.29 0.18
CA GLU A 45 -1.16 18.69 0.36
C GLU A 45 -0.36 18.87 1.66
N ILE A 46 -0.81 18.24 2.75
CA ILE A 46 -0.10 18.25 4.02
C ILE A 46 1.27 17.57 3.89
N GLU A 47 1.33 16.39 3.28
CA GLU A 47 2.60 15.68 3.04
C GLU A 47 3.57 16.54 2.22
N ASN A 48 3.08 17.19 1.16
CA ASN A 48 3.89 18.08 0.33
C ASN A 48 4.44 19.25 1.14
N HIS A 49 3.61 19.92 1.94
CA HIS A 49 4.03 21.02 2.82
C HIS A 49 5.09 20.56 3.82
N MET A 50 4.86 19.42 4.48
CA MET A 50 5.83 18.85 5.43
C MET A 50 7.18 18.58 4.77
N ARG A 51 7.21 18.12 3.51
CA ARG A 51 8.45 17.82 2.78
C ARG A 51 9.17 19.05 2.27
N SER A 52 8.44 20.12 1.88
CA SER A 52 9.04 21.30 1.23
C SER A 52 9.32 22.46 2.17
N GLU A 53 8.48 22.66 3.18
CA GLU A 53 8.49 23.88 3.99
C GLU A 53 8.94 23.66 5.44
N ILE A 54 8.63 22.47 6.03
CA ILE A 54 8.97 22.22 7.42
C ILE A 54 10.38 21.66 7.53
N ASN A 55 11.30 22.45 8.03
CA ASN A 55 12.67 22.01 8.30
C ASN A 55 12.78 21.27 9.64
N GLY A 56 13.71 20.33 9.73
CA GLY A 56 14.00 19.61 10.98
C GLY A 56 13.12 18.38 11.23
N ILE A 57 12.30 18.00 10.23
CA ILE A 57 11.62 16.69 10.21
C ILE A 57 12.18 15.81 9.09
N THR A 58 12.06 14.52 9.26
CA THR A 58 12.56 13.49 8.33
C THR A 58 11.64 12.27 8.36
N ASN A 59 11.89 11.29 7.49
CA ASN A 59 11.11 10.04 7.41
C ASN A 59 9.60 10.31 7.35
N ILE A 60 9.21 11.25 6.48
CA ILE A 60 7.81 11.60 6.30
C ILE A 60 7.16 10.50 5.47
N PHE A 61 6.24 9.79 6.09
CA PHE A 61 5.49 8.69 5.49
C PHE A 61 3.99 8.95 5.61
N SER A 62 3.26 8.66 4.55
CA SER A 62 1.79 8.74 4.54
C SER A 62 1.20 7.34 4.36
N SER A 63 0.11 7.04 5.08
CA SER A 63 -0.68 5.83 4.86
C SER A 63 -1.44 5.86 3.53
N ARG A 64 -1.41 6.98 2.81
CA ARG A 64 -2.01 7.13 1.49
C ARG A 64 -1.24 6.31 0.45
N ALA A 65 -1.98 5.58 -0.40
CA ALA A 65 -1.37 4.87 -1.53
C ALA A 65 -0.61 5.83 -2.45
N TYR A 66 0.61 5.48 -2.76
CA TYR A 66 1.30 6.14 -3.86
C TYR A 66 0.68 5.72 -5.20
N PRO A 67 0.59 6.65 -6.17
CA PRO A 67 0.08 6.30 -7.50
C PRO A 67 0.88 5.14 -8.09
N ALA A 68 0.23 4.00 -8.22
CA ALA A 68 0.78 2.81 -8.84
C ALA A 68 -0.19 2.31 -9.91
N VAL A 69 0.32 1.56 -10.86
CA VAL A 69 -0.51 0.91 -11.88
C VAL A 69 -0.58 -0.57 -11.56
N GLU A 70 -1.79 -1.09 -11.44
CA GLU A 70 -2.05 -2.52 -11.38
C GLU A 70 -2.68 -3.00 -12.68
N TRP A 71 -2.50 -4.29 -12.98
CA TRP A 71 -3.12 -4.91 -14.13
C TRP A 71 -4.33 -5.71 -13.71
N SER A 72 -5.51 -5.24 -14.10
CA SER A 72 -6.76 -5.97 -13.89
C SER A 72 -6.92 -7.03 -14.97
N VAL A 73 -7.28 -8.24 -14.54
CA VAL A 73 -7.61 -9.35 -15.44
C VAL A 73 -9.13 -9.47 -15.51
N GLU A 74 -9.71 -8.95 -16.59
CA GLU A 74 -11.15 -9.08 -16.85
C GLU A 74 -11.42 -10.37 -17.63
N VAL A 75 -12.33 -11.20 -17.12
CA VAL A 75 -12.70 -12.46 -17.75
C VAL A 75 -14.06 -12.28 -18.46
N ASP A 76 -14.10 -12.60 -19.76
CA ASP A 76 -15.34 -12.74 -20.50
C ASP A 76 -16.03 -14.06 -20.09
N ASN A 77 -16.95 -13.96 -19.16
CA ASN A 77 -17.65 -15.11 -18.58
C ASN A 77 -18.44 -15.92 -19.62
N GLN A 78 -18.96 -15.26 -20.67
CA GLN A 78 -19.71 -15.97 -21.73
C GLN A 78 -18.78 -16.84 -22.56
N LYS A 79 -17.65 -16.28 -23.01
CA LYS A 79 -16.65 -17.05 -23.77
C LYS A 79 -16.02 -18.14 -22.90
N ALA A 80 -15.67 -17.84 -21.64
CA ALA A 80 -15.13 -18.85 -20.72
C ALA A 80 -16.10 -20.04 -20.56
N ALA A 81 -17.39 -19.75 -20.35
CA ALA A 81 -18.42 -20.78 -20.22
C ALA A 81 -18.59 -21.61 -21.51
N GLN A 82 -18.58 -20.97 -22.70
CA GLN A 82 -18.65 -21.68 -23.99
C GLN A 82 -17.46 -22.62 -24.21
N LEU A 83 -16.29 -22.27 -23.66
CA LEU A 83 -15.07 -23.07 -23.72
C LEU A 83 -14.99 -24.10 -22.58
N GLY A 84 -15.95 -24.11 -21.66
CA GLY A 84 -15.93 -24.99 -20.49
C GLY A 84 -14.86 -24.62 -19.46
N VAL A 85 -14.44 -23.35 -19.43
CA VAL A 85 -13.41 -22.85 -18.52
C VAL A 85 -14.05 -22.25 -17.28
N SER A 86 -13.61 -22.69 -16.11
CA SER A 86 -13.96 -22.07 -14.85
C SER A 86 -13.10 -20.82 -14.59
N VAL A 87 -13.73 -19.72 -14.19
CA VAL A 87 -13.03 -18.48 -13.76
C VAL A 87 -12.05 -18.77 -12.63
N PHE A 88 -12.39 -19.70 -11.75
CA PHE A 88 -11.50 -20.16 -10.67
C PHE A 88 -10.17 -20.71 -11.22
N ASN A 89 -10.22 -21.53 -12.27
CA ASN A 89 -9.00 -22.08 -12.89
C ASN A 89 -8.14 -20.98 -13.50
N VAL A 90 -8.75 -19.95 -14.08
CA VAL A 90 -8.03 -18.77 -14.60
C VAL A 90 -7.34 -18.04 -13.46
N GLY A 91 -8.04 -17.80 -12.35
CA GLY A 91 -7.48 -17.16 -11.17
C GLY A 91 -6.29 -17.94 -10.59
N ALA A 92 -6.41 -19.26 -10.49
CA ALA A 92 -5.31 -20.12 -10.02
C ALA A 92 -4.08 -20.09 -10.94
N LEU A 93 -4.27 -20.03 -12.25
CA LEU A 93 -3.16 -19.89 -13.23
C LEU A 93 -2.48 -18.51 -13.10
N VAL A 94 -3.25 -17.44 -12.98
CA VAL A 94 -2.70 -16.08 -12.76
C VAL A 94 -1.96 -16.03 -11.43
N GLN A 95 -2.51 -16.59 -10.37
CA GLN A 95 -1.84 -16.69 -9.08
C GLN A 95 -0.52 -17.48 -9.17
N MET A 96 -0.50 -18.60 -9.90
CA MET A 96 0.72 -19.39 -10.10
C MET A 96 1.79 -18.59 -10.86
N LEU A 97 1.38 -17.75 -11.79
CA LEU A 97 2.30 -16.87 -12.54
C LEU A 97 2.85 -15.73 -11.68
N THR A 98 2.05 -15.17 -10.79
CA THR A 98 2.39 -14.00 -9.96
C THR A 98 3.00 -14.38 -8.61
N SER A 99 2.16 -14.58 -7.58
CA SER A 99 2.56 -14.86 -6.20
C SER A 99 2.91 -16.32 -5.94
N GLY A 100 2.47 -17.23 -6.82
CA GLY A 100 2.55 -18.67 -6.65
C GLY A 100 1.38 -19.24 -5.85
N PHE A 101 1.12 -20.52 -6.06
CA PHE A 101 0.07 -21.28 -5.40
C PHE A 101 0.66 -22.15 -4.28
N LYS A 102 0.13 -22.00 -3.06
CA LYS A 102 0.54 -22.84 -1.93
C LYS A 102 -0.02 -24.25 -2.11
N VAL A 103 0.87 -25.22 -2.26
CA VAL A 103 0.51 -26.63 -2.46
C VAL A 103 0.55 -27.44 -1.16
N GLY A 104 1.24 -26.95 -0.14
CA GLY A 104 1.36 -27.60 1.16
C GLY A 104 2.34 -26.91 2.09
N GLU A 105 2.59 -27.56 3.20
CA GLU A 105 3.60 -27.16 4.21
C GLU A 105 4.44 -28.38 4.57
N PHE A 106 5.68 -28.11 4.90
CA PHE A 106 6.62 -29.09 5.45
C PHE A 106 7.20 -28.54 6.75
N THR A 107 7.10 -29.33 7.82
CA THR A 107 7.74 -28.99 9.09
C THR A 107 8.96 -29.87 9.26
N PRO A 108 10.18 -29.32 9.25
CA PRO A 108 11.41 -30.04 9.52
C PRO A 108 11.41 -30.61 10.96
N ASP A 109 12.09 -31.72 11.18
CA ASP A 109 12.18 -32.36 12.50
C ASP A 109 12.95 -31.48 13.52
N ASP A 110 13.78 -30.55 13.05
CA ASP A 110 14.62 -29.65 13.82
C ASP A 110 14.04 -28.24 14.02
N SER A 111 12.84 -27.98 13.49
CA SER A 111 12.17 -26.67 13.57
C SER A 111 10.71 -26.85 13.99
N LYS A 112 10.20 -25.84 14.71
CA LYS A 112 8.75 -25.73 15.01
C LYS A 112 7.99 -24.95 13.92
N ASP A 113 8.71 -24.27 13.04
CA ASP A 113 8.12 -23.43 12.00
C ASP A 113 7.90 -24.23 10.72
N ALA A 114 6.68 -24.19 10.20
CA ALA A 114 6.34 -24.81 8.95
C ALA A 114 6.88 -23.99 7.76
N ILE A 115 7.47 -24.69 6.78
CA ILE A 115 7.95 -24.12 5.53
C ILE A 115 6.88 -24.32 4.47
N GLU A 116 6.42 -23.24 3.84
CA GLU A 116 5.46 -23.33 2.76
C GLU A 116 6.07 -23.93 1.49
N ILE A 117 5.41 -24.93 0.93
CA ILE A 117 5.71 -25.45 -0.41
C ILE A 117 4.84 -24.70 -1.40
N ARG A 118 5.46 -23.94 -2.30
CA ARG A 118 4.77 -23.08 -3.26
C ARG A 118 5.15 -23.43 -4.70
N ALA A 119 4.14 -23.75 -5.52
CA ALA A 119 4.30 -23.90 -6.96
C ALA A 119 4.24 -22.55 -7.67
N ARG A 120 5.17 -22.28 -8.56
CA ARG A 120 5.29 -21.00 -9.25
C ARG A 120 5.95 -21.18 -10.63
N PHE A 121 5.54 -20.37 -11.61
CA PHE A 121 6.24 -20.32 -12.89
C PHE A 121 7.67 -19.79 -12.74
N GLN A 122 8.53 -20.09 -13.72
CA GLN A 122 9.91 -19.60 -13.72
C GLN A 122 9.96 -18.07 -13.80
N PRO A 123 11.00 -17.40 -13.24
CA PRO A 123 11.08 -15.95 -13.20
C PRO A 123 10.92 -15.25 -14.55
N GLN A 124 11.49 -15.83 -15.63
CA GLN A 124 11.41 -15.28 -16.98
C GLN A 124 9.98 -15.28 -17.56
N ASP A 125 9.12 -16.18 -17.08
CA ASP A 125 7.74 -16.31 -17.56
C ASP A 125 6.77 -15.41 -16.79
N ARG A 126 7.20 -14.86 -15.66
CA ARG A 126 6.38 -14.00 -14.77
C ARG A 126 6.30 -12.57 -15.28
N THR A 127 5.74 -12.41 -16.46
CA THR A 127 5.56 -11.14 -17.14
C THR A 127 4.10 -10.98 -17.59
N ILE A 128 3.70 -9.75 -17.94
CA ILE A 128 2.38 -9.48 -18.54
C ILE A 128 2.19 -10.31 -19.82
N THR A 129 3.24 -10.42 -20.64
CA THR A 129 3.23 -11.28 -21.82
C THR A 129 3.06 -12.76 -21.45
N GLY A 130 3.59 -13.18 -20.29
CA GLY A 130 3.42 -14.53 -19.76
C GLY A 130 1.96 -14.90 -19.53
N ILE A 131 1.15 -13.93 -19.05
CA ILE A 131 -0.31 -14.14 -18.87
C ILE A 131 -0.99 -14.46 -20.21
N ASN A 132 -0.66 -13.73 -21.26
CA ASN A 132 -1.23 -13.95 -22.60
C ASN A 132 -0.86 -15.33 -23.21
N ASN A 133 0.29 -15.87 -22.81
CA ASN A 133 0.78 -17.16 -23.26
C ASN A 133 0.25 -18.35 -22.46
N LEU A 134 -0.43 -18.09 -21.32
CA LEU A 134 -1.03 -19.16 -20.53
C LEU A 134 -2.08 -19.91 -21.35
N LYS A 135 -2.14 -21.22 -21.14
CA LYS A 135 -3.15 -22.08 -21.74
C LYS A 135 -3.88 -22.83 -20.66
N VAL A 136 -5.18 -22.96 -20.81
CA VAL A 136 -6.04 -23.74 -19.93
C VAL A 136 -6.54 -24.97 -20.64
N GLN A 137 -6.59 -26.10 -19.91
CA GLN A 137 -7.17 -27.34 -20.43
C GLN A 137 -8.69 -27.23 -20.44
N THR A 138 -9.28 -27.51 -21.59
CA THR A 138 -10.73 -27.60 -21.79
C THR A 138 -11.11 -28.98 -22.30
N SER A 139 -12.40 -29.25 -22.41
CA SER A 139 -12.92 -30.47 -23.07
C SER A 139 -12.47 -30.58 -24.53
N ASN A 140 -12.19 -29.47 -25.18
CA ASN A 140 -11.80 -29.39 -26.60
C ASN A 140 -10.30 -29.22 -26.79
N GLY A 141 -9.47 -29.38 -25.74
CA GLY A 141 -8.03 -29.24 -25.78
C GLY A 141 -7.52 -27.99 -25.06
N LEU A 142 -6.26 -27.64 -25.32
CA LEU A 142 -5.61 -26.46 -24.72
C LEU A 142 -6.03 -25.17 -25.44
N VAL A 143 -6.63 -24.25 -24.70
CA VAL A 143 -7.07 -22.93 -25.21
C VAL A 143 -6.24 -21.83 -24.58
N PRO A 144 -5.72 -20.85 -25.35
CA PRO A 144 -5.02 -19.68 -24.81
C PRO A 144 -5.95 -18.86 -23.90
N VAL A 145 -5.48 -18.43 -22.75
CA VAL A 145 -6.23 -17.61 -21.79
C VAL A 145 -6.59 -16.25 -22.42
N SER A 146 -5.74 -15.73 -23.29
CA SER A 146 -5.98 -14.50 -24.05
C SER A 146 -7.24 -14.52 -24.94
N SER A 147 -7.83 -15.69 -25.20
CA SER A 147 -9.07 -15.80 -25.98
C SER A 147 -10.31 -15.28 -25.25
N PHE A 148 -10.28 -15.24 -23.92
CA PHE A 148 -11.41 -14.87 -23.08
C PHE A 148 -11.06 -13.96 -21.89
N ILE A 149 -9.81 -13.46 -21.82
CA ILE A 149 -9.44 -12.41 -20.86
C ILE A 149 -9.02 -11.14 -21.58
N THR A 150 -9.14 -10.03 -20.87
CA THR A 150 -8.58 -8.73 -21.25
C THR A 150 -7.78 -8.18 -20.09
N LEU A 151 -6.54 -7.76 -20.37
CA LEU A 151 -5.69 -7.08 -19.40
C LEU A 151 -5.88 -5.57 -19.54
N LYS A 152 -6.26 -4.91 -18.45
CA LYS A 152 -6.41 -3.46 -18.40
C LYS A 152 -5.51 -2.87 -17.32
N PRO A 153 -4.69 -1.86 -17.68
CA PRO A 153 -4.01 -1.09 -16.65
C PRO A 153 -5.06 -0.24 -15.93
N GLN A 154 -5.04 -0.27 -14.62
CA GLN A 154 -5.86 0.61 -13.79
C GLN A 154 -5.01 1.21 -12.68
N GLN A 155 -5.45 2.33 -12.15
CA GLN A 155 -4.80 2.90 -10.99
C GLN A 155 -4.99 1.95 -9.81
N TYR A 156 -3.89 1.64 -9.13
CA TYR A 156 -3.95 0.87 -7.90
C TYR A 156 -4.81 1.62 -6.88
N LYS A 157 -5.83 0.93 -6.38
CA LYS A 157 -6.67 1.42 -5.29
C LYS A 157 -6.28 0.68 -4.03
N GLU A 158 -5.79 1.43 -3.07
CA GLU A 158 -5.50 0.89 -1.75
C GLU A 158 -6.78 0.49 -0.99
N ASN A 159 -6.59 -0.27 0.08
CA ASN A 159 -7.67 -0.51 1.02
C ASN A 159 -8.11 0.81 1.65
N VAL A 160 -9.40 1.11 1.52
CA VAL A 160 -9.99 2.29 2.12
C VAL A 160 -10.03 2.12 3.64
N SER A 161 -9.28 2.93 4.36
CA SER A 161 -9.30 2.93 5.82
C SER A 161 -10.38 3.86 6.34
N ARG A 162 -11.13 3.37 7.32
CA ARG A 162 -12.14 4.18 8.03
C ARG A 162 -11.95 4.06 9.54
N ARG A 163 -12.09 5.20 10.23
CA ARG A 163 -12.08 5.25 11.69
C ARG A 163 -13.31 6.06 12.14
N ASN A 164 -14.13 5.49 13.02
CA ASN A 164 -15.38 6.10 13.52
C ASN A 164 -16.35 6.55 12.41
N GLY A 165 -16.38 5.81 11.26
CA GLY A 165 -17.24 6.13 10.13
C GLY A 165 -16.64 7.08 9.09
N TYR A 166 -15.62 7.85 9.43
CA TYR A 166 -14.92 8.78 8.53
C TYR A 166 -13.86 8.04 7.72
N PHE A 167 -13.61 8.51 6.49
CA PHE A 167 -12.40 8.15 5.75
C PHE A 167 -11.18 8.72 6.48
N TYR A 168 -10.07 7.99 6.41
CA TYR A 168 -8.94 8.25 7.28
C TYR A 168 -7.61 7.99 6.60
N HIS A 169 -6.69 8.95 6.75
CA HIS A 169 -5.27 8.77 6.45
C HIS A 169 -4.41 9.22 7.62
N GLU A 170 -3.21 8.68 7.73
CA GLU A 170 -2.20 9.08 8.71
C GLU A 170 -0.94 9.55 7.99
N ILE A 171 -0.31 10.58 8.54
CA ILE A 171 1.03 11.01 8.15
C ILE A 171 1.92 10.89 9.37
N TYR A 172 3.04 10.25 9.18
CA TYR A 172 4.06 10.03 10.20
C TYR A 172 5.31 10.81 9.83
N ALA A 173 6.00 11.35 10.84
CA ALA A 173 7.31 11.95 10.65
C ALA A 173 8.18 11.79 11.90
N SER A 174 9.49 11.78 11.68
CA SER A 174 10.50 11.81 12.74
C SER A 174 11.13 13.20 12.78
N ASN A 175 11.58 13.63 13.96
CA ASN A 175 12.38 14.84 14.10
C ASN A 175 13.88 14.55 13.94
N VAL A 176 14.63 15.53 13.43
CA VAL A 176 16.10 15.47 13.41
C VAL A 176 16.65 15.62 14.83
N PRO A 177 17.77 14.98 15.20
CA PRO A 177 18.36 15.15 16.51
C PRO A 177 18.58 16.63 16.87
N GLY A 178 18.12 17.03 18.04
CA GLY A 178 18.23 18.41 18.53
C GLY A 178 17.04 19.33 18.19
N VAL A 179 16.07 18.84 17.43
CA VAL A 179 14.81 19.55 17.15
C VAL A 179 13.72 19.01 18.08
N LEU A 180 12.98 19.92 18.73
CA LEU A 180 11.87 19.53 19.59
C LEU A 180 10.64 19.16 18.75
N VAL A 181 10.01 18.04 19.08
CA VAL A 181 8.79 17.56 18.40
C VAL A 181 7.66 18.58 18.53
N ASN A 182 7.45 19.11 19.75
CA ASN A 182 6.36 20.07 20.02
C ASN A 182 6.46 21.34 19.17
N ASP A 183 7.67 21.86 18.94
CA ASP A 183 7.86 23.05 18.09
C ASP A 183 7.40 22.76 16.64
N LYS A 184 7.62 21.53 16.17
CA LYS A 184 7.22 21.14 14.81
C LYS A 184 5.73 20.81 14.70
N VAL A 185 5.17 20.27 15.75
CA VAL A 185 3.71 20.09 15.86
C VAL A 185 3.01 21.43 15.85
N GLU A 186 3.48 22.41 16.65
CA GLU A 186 2.92 23.76 16.69
C GLU A 186 3.06 24.49 15.34
N GLU A 187 4.24 24.38 14.69
CA GLU A 187 4.46 24.93 13.35
C GLU A 187 3.47 24.39 12.33
N LEU A 188 3.25 23.06 12.34
CA LEU A 188 2.33 22.38 11.44
C LEU A 188 0.86 22.70 11.78
N ASP A 189 0.50 22.75 13.06
CA ASP A 189 -0.86 23.08 13.50
C ASP A 189 -1.27 24.51 13.13
N ASN A 190 -0.35 25.47 13.31
CA ASN A 190 -0.58 26.85 12.89
C ASN A 190 -0.83 26.94 11.38
N TRP A 191 -0.05 26.22 10.57
CA TRP A 191 -0.28 26.18 9.12
C TRP A 191 -1.60 25.50 8.76
N LEU A 192 -1.92 24.37 9.42
CA LEU A 192 -3.17 23.61 9.18
C LEU A 192 -4.42 24.45 9.47
N SER A 193 -4.36 25.28 10.51
CA SER A 193 -5.46 26.17 10.94
C SER A 193 -5.84 27.21 9.87
N ASP A 194 -4.87 27.59 9.03
CA ASP A 194 -5.04 28.56 7.95
C ASP A 194 -5.46 27.93 6.62
N GLN A 195 -5.54 26.58 6.55
CA GLN A 195 -5.83 25.88 5.31
C GLN A 195 -7.32 25.54 5.18
N ASP A 196 -7.81 25.67 3.96
CA ASP A 196 -9.12 25.15 3.55
C ASP A 196 -8.90 24.02 2.52
N PHE A 197 -9.01 22.78 2.98
CA PHE A 197 -8.90 21.60 2.12
C PHE A 197 -10.19 21.25 1.37
N GLY A 198 -11.26 22.02 1.59
CA GLY A 198 -12.60 21.71 1.10
C GLY A 198 -13.24 20.53 1.82
N GLY A 199 -14.56 20.58 2.01
CA GLY A 199 -15.30 19.55 2.75
C GLY A 199 -15.05 19.60 4.26
N ASP A 200 -15.63 18.62 4.98
CA ASP A 200 -15.51 18.52 6.45
C ASP A 200 -14.22 17.75 6.83
N ILE A 201 -13.06 18.32 6.48
CA ILE A 201 -11.77 17.75 6.88
C ILE A 201 -11.52 18.09 8.36
N LYS A 202 -11.23 17.05 9.14
CA LYS A 202 -10.78 17.12 10.52
C LYS A 202 -9.39 16.53 10.60
N TYR A 203 -8.57 17.05 11.48
CA TYR A 203 -7.25 16.51 11.74
C TYR A 203 -6.97 16.48 13.24
N GLY A 204 -6.02 15.66 13.63
CA GLY A 204 -5.59 15.58 15.03
C GLY A 204 -4.24 14.91 15.14
N PHE A 205 -3.39 15.45 16.02
CA PHE A 205 -2.11 14.85 16.35
C PHE A 205 -2.30 13.71 17.34
N GLN A 206 -1.51 12.65 17.19
CA GLN A 206 -1.48 11.47 18.05
C GLN A 206 -0.02 11.21 18.49
N GLY A 207 0.17 10.46 19.57
CA GLY A 207 1.50 10.12 20.08
C GLY A 207 1.93 11.01 21.25
N GLN A 208 3.21 11.40 21.32
CA GLN A 208 3.76 12.18 22.45
C GLN A 208 3.09 13.53 22.68
N ALA A 209 2.39 14.08 21.68
CA ALA A 209 1.65 15.34 21.82
C ALA A 209 0.32 15.16 22.56
N GLU A 210 -0.32 13.98 22.47
CA GLU A 210 -1.61 13.69 23.12
C GLU A 210 -1.47 13.57 24.64
N GLU A 211 -0.33 13.07 25.14
CA GLU A 211 -0.04 12.99 26.59
C GLU A 211 0.10 14.35 27.26
N THR A 212 0.33 15.42 26.50
CA THR A 212 0.53 16.78 27.06
C THR A 212 -0.80 17.53 27.24
N GLU A 213 -1.86 17.21 26.49
CA GLU A 213 -3.18 17.84 26.61
C GLU A 213 -4.05 17.23 27.72
N GLU A 214 -3.85 15.96 28.11
CA GLU A 214 -4.62 15.33 29.20
C GLU A 214 -4.14 15.74 30.62
N VAL A 215 -3.07 16.50 30.76
CA VAL A 215 -2.46 16.87 32.06
C VAL A 215 -2.73 18.33 32.45
N ASN A 216 -3.51 19.10 31.70
CA ASN A 216 -3.88 20.47 32.06
C ASN A 216 -5.38 20.63 32.38
#